data_781b7e703fa6e507ff84f421f508c78d
#
_entry.id   781b7e703fa6e507ff84f421f508c78d
#
_cell.length_a   1.000
_cell.length_b   1.000
_cell.length_c   1.000
_cell.angle_alpha   90.00
_cell.angle_beta   90.00
_cell.angle_gamma   90.00
#
_symmetry.space_group_name_H-M   'P 1'
#
loop_
_entity.id
_entity.type
_entity.pdbx_description
1 polymer ?
#
loop_
_entity_poly.entity_id
_entity_poly.type
_entity_poly.pdbx_seq_one_letter_code
_entity_poly.pdbx_strand_id
1 'polypeptide(L)'
;LSQAASVRAVTLGASEEATAAALALAQGIGTRYPVNGQTVEALLAASRASWDRGDRAASLNWTGAAVALSDAPDLWLRYANIALRLGDQTASQLRNQSRRDAVPAALNAYLRSASPAAQVSALQGLANALEANGRGRDMIPALRLAQSLQPRDDIATALDAAVAKYGFRVVDTRVESDAAQPRICAVFSEALVQVGLDYDPFVRSEAQGLVPQISGSELCLDGVRHWLRYRVSLRSGLPGASGEVLHKDVPLTLYVRDRAPAVRFAGRAYVLPRSAGASVPIETVNLDTVDLVLSRVSDRNLVQSLKADFFGRPLSRWQQEQFDTEIAQEVWRGTGEVHS
;
A
#
# COMPACT_ATOMS: atom_id res chain seq x y z
N LEU A 1 -17.22 8.58 -29.36
CA LEU A 1 -18.23 7.96 -28.48
C LEU A 1 -19.60 8.49 -28.82
N SER A 2 -20.64 7.62 -28.78
CA SER A 2 -22.03 8.08 -28.79
C SER A 2 -22.34 8.90 -27.54
N GLN A 3 -23.38 9.74 -27.57
CA GLN A 3 -23.81 10.50 -26.39
C GLN A 3 -24.09 9.58 -25.19
N ALA A 4 -24.73 8.43 -25.41
CA ALA A 4 -24.97 7.43 -24.37
C ALA A 4 -23.68 6.83 -23.77
N ALA A 5 -22.68 6.60 -24.60
CA ALA A 5 -21.37 6.10 -24.12
C ALA A 5 -20.62 7.16 -23.30
N SER A 6 -20.71 8.44 -23.68
CA SER A 6 -20.15 9.55 -22.92
C SER A 6 -20.79 9.68 -21.52
N VAL A 7 -22.11 9.57 -21.45
CA VAL A 7 -22.83 9.56 -20.16
C VAL A 7 -22.36 8.39 -19.27
N ARG A 8 -22.21 7.19 -19.83
CA ARG A 8 -21.72 6.02 -19.07
C ARG A 8 -20.29 6.21 -18.57
N ALA A 9 -19.41 6.79 -19.39
CA ALA A 9 -18.05 7.09 -18.97
C ALA A 9 -18.01 8.01 -17.73
N VAL A 10 -18.82 9.08 -17.75
CA VAL A 10 -18.98 10.00 -16.63
C VAL A 10 -19.58 9.31 -15.40
N THR A 11 -20.63 8.49 -15.59
CA THR A 11 -21.28 7.75 -14.49
C THR A 11 -20.31 6.78 -13.79
N LEU A 12 -19.41 6.16 -14.55
CA LEU A 12 -18.35 5.29 -13.99
C LEU A 12 -17.22 6.10 -13.30
N GLY A 13 -17.07 7.38 -13.63
CA GLY A 13 -15.90 8.16 -13.27
C GLY A 13 -14.65 7.74 -14.05
N ALA A 14 -14.82 7.25 -15.28
CA ALA A 14 -13.71 6.85 -16.12
C ALA A 14 -12.84 8.07 -16.49
N SER A 15 -11.51 7.94 -16.32
CA SER A 15 -10.59 9.00 -16.70
C SER A 15 -10.57 9.22 -18.22
N GLU A 16 -10.15 10.41 -18.64
CA GLU A 16 -9.95 10.72 -20.06
C GLU A 16 -8.96 9.76 -20.72
N GLU A 17 -7.89 9.40 -20.02
CA GLU A 17 -6.90 8.44 -20.48
C GLU A 17 -7.50 7.04 -20.70
N ALA A 18 -8.32 6.54 -19.76
CA ALA A 18 -9.00 5.25 -19.90
C ALA A 18 -9.97 5.23 -21.09
N THR A 19 -10.70 6.33 -21.26
CA THR A 19 -11.64 6.51 -22.37
C THR A 19 -10.91 6.60 -23.71
N ALA A 20 -9.79 7.33 -23.77
CA ALA A 20 -8.94 7.42 -24.96
C ALA A 20 -8.32 6.06 -25.32
N ALA A 21 -7.86 5.30 -24.34
CA ALA A 21 -7.34 3.94 -24.55
C ALA A 21 -8.41 2.99 -25.11
N ALA A 22 -9.64 3.07 -24.60
CA ALA A 22 -10.77 2.29 -25.12
C ALA A 22 -11.08 2.63 -26.59
N LEU A 23 -11.09 3.92 -26.94
CA LEU A 23 -11.29 4.37 -28.32
C LEU A 23 -10.15 3.93 -29.24
N ALA A 24 -8.91 4.10 -28.80
CA ALA A 24 -7.73 3.68 -29.59
C ALA A 24 -7.75 2.18 -29.88
N LEU A 25 -8.10 1.35 -28.89
CA LEU A 25 -8.27 -0.09 -29.10
C LEU A 25 -9.38 -0.37 -30.10
N ALA A 26 -10.53 0.28 -30.00
CA ALA A 26 -11.65 0.08 -30.92
C ALA A 26 -11.31 0.47 -32.37
N GLN A 27 -10.56 1.56 -32.55
CA GLN A 27 -10.09 1.98 -33.89
C GLN A 27 -9.04 1.05 -34.47
N GLY A 28 -8.17 0.50 -33.64
CA GLY A 28 -7.05 -0.37 -34.06
C GLY A 28 -7.39 -1.85 -34.17
N ILE A 29 -8.55 -2.32 -33.69
CA ILE A 29 -8.85 -3.74 -33.55
C ILE A 29 -8.88 -4.45 -34.93
N GLY A 30 -9.48 -3.82 -35.93
CA GLY A 30 -9.58 -4.38 -37.29
C GLY A 30 -8.24 -4.49 -38.02
N THR A 31 -7.32 -3.58 -37.76
CA THR A 31 -5.94 -3.68 -38.30
C THR A 31 -5.16 -4.80 -37.62
N ARG A 32 -5.38 -5.01 -36.32
CA ARG A 32 -4.71 -6.07 -35.56
C ARG A 32 -5.25 -7.47 -35.88
N TYR A 33 -6.55 -7.58 -36.14
CA TYR A 33 -7.25 -8.84 -36.39
C TYR A 33 -8.08 -8.74 -37.67
N PRO A 34 -7.45 -8.95 -38.85
CA PRO A 34 -8.15 -8.82 -40.14
C PRO A 34 -9.21 -9.92 -40.29
N VAL A 35 -10.35 -9.54 -40.85
CA VAL A 35 -11.57 -10.36 -40.96
C VAL A 35 -11.52 -11.39 -42.08
N ASN A 36 -10.76 -11.13 -43.15
CA ASN A 36 -10.55 -12.02 -44.29
C ASN A 36 -11.84 -12.56 -44.95
N GLY A 37 -12.91 -11.72 -45.01
CA GLY A 37 -14.18 -12.06 -45.62
C GLY A 37 -15.07 -13.06 -44.87
N GLN A 38 -14.76 -13.37 -43.60
CA GLN A 38 -15.56 -14.29 -42.79
C GLN A 38 -16.74 -13.56 -42.12
N THR A 39 -17.80 -14.32 -41.77
CA THR A 39 -18.92 -13.79 -40.99
C THR A 39 -18.63 -13.85 -39.48
N VAL A 40 -19.37 -13.07 -38.70
CA VAL A 40 -19.27 -13.07 -37.23
C VAL A 40 -19.50 -14.47 -36.67
N GLU A 41 -20.49 -15.21 -37.18
CA GLU A 41 -20.82 -16.57 -36.73
C GLU A 41 -19.66 -17.54 -36.99
N ALA A 42 -19.02 -17.48 -38.17
CA ALA A 42 -17.89 -18.30 -38.52
C ALA A 42 -16.68 -18.02 -37.63
N LEU A 43 -16.40 -16.72 -37.36
CA LEU A 43 -15.33 -16.29 -36.47
C LEU A 43 -15.56 -16.76 -35.03
N LEU A 44 -16.79 -16.70 -34.55
CA LEU A 44 -17.13 -17.17 -33.21
C LEU A 44 -17.09 -18.71 -33.10
N ALA A 45 -17.48 -19.42 -34.15
CA ALA A 45 -17.30 -20.88 -34.20
C ALA A 45 -15.82 -21.28 -34.17
N ALA A 46 -14.96 -20.61 -34.95
CA ALA A 46 -13.52 -20.80 -34.93
C ALA A 46 -12.90 -20.46 -33.57
N SER A 47 -13.37 -19.36 -32.93
CA SER A 47 -12.94 -18.99 -31.59
C SER A 47 -13.29 -20.07 -30.55
N ARG A 48 -14.50 -20.62 -30.58
CA ARG A 48 -14.93 -21.72 -29.66
C ARG A 48 -14.09 -22.97 -29.89
N ALA A 49 -13.95 -23.40 -31.15
CA ALA A 49 -13.16 -24.57 -31.47
C ALA A 49 -11.68 -24.42 -31.03
N SER A 50 -11.08 -23.25 -31.18
CA SER A 50 -9.74 -22.96 -30.67
C SER A 50 -9.68 -22.99 -29.14
N TRP A 51 -10.67 -22.43 -28.47
CA TRP A 51 -10.80 -22.49 -27.03
C TRP A 51 -10.86 -23.92 -26.51
N ASP A 52 -11.68 -24.78 -27.13
CA ASP A 52 -11.88 -26.18 -26.72
C ASP A 52 -10.60 -27.02 -26.91
N ARG A 53 -9.77 -26.66 -27.87
CA ARG A 53 -8.43 -27.28 -28.07
C ARG A 53 -7.35 -26.69 -27.13
N GLY A 54 -7.69 -25.72 -26.29
CA GLY A 54 -6.71 -25.06 -25.43
C GLY A 54 -5.92 -23.94 -26.09
N ASP A 55 -6.11 -23.67 -27.38
CA ASP A 55 -5.43 -22.58 -28.09
C ASP A 55 -6.09 -21.23 -27.82
N ARG A 56 -5.69 -20.64 -26.69
CA ARG A 56 -6.23 -19.36 -26.23
C ARG A 56 -5.84 -18.19 -27.13
N ALA A 57 -4.64 -18.25 -27.74
CA ALA A 57 -4.15 -17.21 -28.63
C ALA A 57 -4.96 -17.17 -29.93
N ALA A 58 -5.22 -18.32 -30.58
CA ALA A 58 -6.08 -18.40 -31.73
C ALA A 58 -7.54 -17.98 -31.38
N SER A 59 -8.06 -18.41 -30.23
CA SER A 59 -9.37 -17.98 -29.76
C SER A 59 -9.48 -16.46 -29.62
N LEU A 60 -8.43 -15.80 -29.10
CA LEU A 60 -8.35 -14.34 -29.00
C LEU A 60 -8.37 -13.69 -30.40
N ASN A 61 -7.57 -14.20 -31.32
CA ASN A 61 -7.48 -13.67 -32.68
C ASN A 61 -8.84 -13.72 -33.41
N TRP A 62 -9.53 -14.87 -33.36
CA TRP A 62 -10.85 -15.02 -33.95
C TRP A 62 -11.91 -14.12 -33.29
N THR A 63 -11.85 -13.96 -31.96
CA THR A 63 -12.75 -13.05 -31.24
C THR A 63 -12.46 -11.60 -31.59
N GLY A 64 -11.18 -11.20 -31.71
CA GLY A 64 -10.79 -9.85 -32.14
C GLY A 64 -11.28 -9.51 -33.53
N ALA A 65 -11.24 -10.45 -34.48
CA ALA A 65 -11.82 -10.28 -35.82
C ALA A 65 -13.35 -10.16 -35.77
N ALA A 66 -14.03 -10.92 -34.92
CA ALA A 66 -15.48 -10.77 -34.72
C ALA A 66 -15.86 -9.40 -34.11
N VAL A 67 -15.08 -8.90 -33.16
CA VAL A 67 -15.24 -7.54 -32.59
C VAL A 67 -15.07 -6.48 -33.69
N ALA A 68 -14.08 -6.62 -34.56
CA ALA A 68 -13.84 -5.68 -35.67
C ALA A 68 -15.01 -5.58 -36.63
N LEU A 69 -15.76 -6.67 -36.81
CA LEU A 69 -16.98 -6.70 -37.68
C LEU A 69 -18.22 -6.13 -37.00
N SER A 70 -18.42 -6.46 -35.74
CA SER A 70 -19.75 -6.23 -35.12
C SER A 70 -19.74 -5.10 -34.09
N ASP A 71 -18.58 -4.77 -33.47
CA ASP A 71 -18.46 -3.79 -32.39
C ASP A 71 -19.44 -4.03 -31.20
N ALA A 72 -19.99 -5.25 -31.09
CA ALA A 72 -21.00 -5.61 -30.11
C ALA A 72 -20.40 -5.74 -28.68
N PRO A 73 -21.14 -5.30 -27.63
CA PRO A 73 -20.64 -5.25 -26.25
C PRO A 73 -20.27 -6.63 -25.68
N ASP A 74 -21.00 -7.68 -26.01
CA ASP A 74 -20.73 -9.05 -25.61
C ASP A 74 -19.44 -9.61 -26.21
N LEU A 75 -19.12 -9.20 -27.46
CA LEU A 75 -17.86 -9.58 -28.12
C LEU A 75 -16.67 -8.87 -27.48
N TRP A 76 -16.80 -7.59 -27.13
CA TRP A 76 -15.78 -6.87 -26.38
C TRP A 76 -15.51 -7.51 -25.01
N LEU A 77 -16.56 -7.89 -24.28
CA LEU A 77 -16.45 -8.58 -23.01
C LEU A 77 -15.78 -9.96 -23.17
N ARG A 78 -16.18 -10.70 -24.20
CA ARG A 78 -15.55 -11.99 -24.52
C ARG A 78 -14.07 -11.85 -24.86
N TYR A 79 -13.71 -10.86 -25.67
CA TYR A 79 -12.31 -10.54 -25.98
C TYR A 79 -11.53 -10.25 -24.69
N ALA A 80 -12.02 -9.39 -23.81
CA ALA A 80 -11.39 -9.07 -22.52
C ALA A 80 -11.17 -10.35 -21.68
N ASN A 81 -12.19 -11.19 -21.55
CA ASN A 81 -12.12 -12.42 -20.77
C ASN A 81 -11.11 -13.45 -21.32
N ILE A 82 -10.99 -13.58 -22.66
CA ILE A 82 -9.99 -14.46 -23.28
C ILE A 82 -8.59 -13.87 -23.09
N ALA A 83 -8.44 -12.55 -23.26
CA ALA A 83 -7.17 -11.85 -23.10
C ALA A 83 -6.55 -12.06 -21.70
N LEU A 84 -7.38 -12.12 -20.65
CA LEU A 84 -6.94 -12.42 -19.28
C LEU A 84 -6.57 -13.88 -19.04
N ARG A 85 -6.98 -14.79 -19.91
CA ARG A 85 -6.77 -16.25 -19.77
C ARG A 85 -5.70 -16.83 -20.68
N LEU A 86 -4.88 -15.99 -21.29
CA LEU A 86 -3.70 -16.44 -22.03
C LEU A 86 -2.71 -17.09 -21.05
N GLY A 87 -2.42 -18.37 -21.27
CA GLY A 87 -1.54 -19.17 -20.41
C GLY A 87 -0.05 -18.93 -20.67
N ASP A 88 0.78 -19.59 -19.87
CA ASP A 88 2.25 -19.45 -19.92
C ASP A 88 2.88 -19.97 -21.23
N GLN A 89 2.17 -20.81 -21.97
CA GLN A 89 2.59 -21.25 -23.29
C GLN A 89 2.49 -20.17 -24.37
N THR A 90 1.76 -19.09 -24.10
CA THR A 90 1.69 -17.93 -25.01
C THR A 90 2.92 -17.06 -24.84
N ALA A 91 3.48 -16.58 -25.97
CA ALA A 91 4.61 -15.67 -25.93
C ALA A 91 4.37 -14.50 -24.96
N SER A 92 5.33 -14.23 -24.09
CA SER A 92 5.19 -13.26 -22.98
C SER A 92 4.78 -11.87 -23.46
N GLN A 93 5.28 -11.44 -24.62
CA GLN A 93 4.91 -10.13 -25.19
C GLN A 93 3.42 -10.08 -25.55
N LEU A 94 2.89 -11.12 -26.23
CA LEU A 94 1.47 -11.19 -26.60
C LEU A 94 0.60 -11.27 -25.34
N ARG A 95 0.97 -12.09 -24.37
CA ARG A 95 0.25 -12.23 -23.10
C ARG A 95 0.18 -10.91 -22.33
N ASN A 96 1.31 -10.21 -22.20
CA ASN A 96 1.36 -8.93 -21.48
C ASN A 96 0.57 -7.83 -22.22
N GLN A 97 0.66 -7.79 -23.56
CA GLN A 97 -0.14 -6.84 -24.34
C GLN A 97 -1.63 -7.12 -24.20
N SER A 98 -2.04 -8.38 -24.37
CA SER A 98 -3.45 -8.78 -24.25
C SER A 98 -4.02 -8.51 -22.86
N ARG A 99 -3.21 -8.72 -21.80
CA ARG A 99 -3.62 -8.38 -20.43
C ARG A 99 -3.88 -6.88 -20.28
N ARG A 100 -3.01 -6.03 -20.85
CA ARG A 100 -3.24 -4.57 -20.87
C ARG A 100 -4.49 -4.20 -21.67
N ASP A 101 -4.70 -4.82 -22.82
CA ASP A 101 -5.86 -4.57 -23.69
C ASP A 101 -7.19 -5.02 -23.07
N ALA A 102 -7.16 -5.92 -22.09
CA ALA A 102 -8.37 -6.40 -21.42
C ALA A 102 -9.15 -5.26 -20.70
N VAL A 103 -8.45 -4.27 -20.13
CA VAL A 103 -9.07 -3.12 -19.45
C VAL A 103 -9.85 -2.25 -20.46
N PRO A 104 -9.24 -1.70 -21.52
CA PRO A 104 -9.96 -0.92 -22.50
C PRO A 104 -11.01 -1.73 -23.27
N ALA A 105 -10.83 -3.05 -23.44
CA ALA A 105 -11.84 -3.92 -24.04
C ALA A 105 -13.09 -4.07 -23.16
N ALA A 106 -12.91 -4.34 -21.87
CA ALA A 106 -14.02 -4.41 -20.92
C ALA A 106 -14.72 -3.05 -20.75
N LEU A 107 -13.98 -1.95 -20.80
CA LEU A 107 -14.56 -0.60 -20.82
C LEU A 107 -15.38 -0.39 -22.10
N ASN A 108 -14.89 -0.82 -23.26
CA ASN A 108 -15.66 -0.79 -24.52
C ASN A 108 -16.97 -1.59 -24.41
N ALA A 109 -16.94 -2.76 -23.78
CA ALA A 109 -18.15 -3.54 -23.51
C ALA A 109 -19.16 -2.74 -22.68
N TYR A 110 -18.73 -2.11 -21.61
CA TYR A 110 -19.61 -1.29 -20.76
C TYR A 110 -20.16 -0.08 -21.52
N LEU A 111 -19.31 0.67 -22.21
CA LEU A 111 -19.72 1.87 -22.96
C LEU A 111 -20.75 1.58 -24.05
N ARG A 112 -20.80 0.36 -24.59
CA ARG A 112 -21.75 -0.06 -25.65
C ARG A 112 -22.96 -0.81 -25.12
N SER A 113 -22.95 -1.24 -23.87
CA SER A 113 -24.05 -2.02 -23.28
C SER A 113 -25.31 -1.17 -23.11
N ALA A 114 -26.43 -1.65 -23.64
CA ALA A 114 -27.71 -0.93 -23.57
C ALA A 114 -28.55 -1.33 -22.36
N SER A 115 -28.51 -2.60 -21.94
CA SER A 115 -29.29 -3.13 -20.81
C SER A 115 -28.52 -3.11 -19.49
N PRO A 116 -29.20 -2.93 -18.35
CA PRO A 116 -28.54 -3.02 -17.03
C PRO A 116 -27.78 -4.34 -16.82
N ALA A 117 -28.34 -5.47 -17.22
CA ALA A 117 -27.70 -6.77 -17.09
C ALA A 117 -26.38 -6.86 -17.87
N ALA A 118 -26.35 -6.33 -19.12
CA ALA A 118 -25.13 -6.29 -19.92
C ALA A 118 -24.10 -5.32 -19.31
N GLN A 119 -24.55 -4.18 -18.78
CA GLN A 119 -23.69 -3.22 -18.09
C GLN A 119 -23.03 -3.84 -16.84
N VAL A 120 -23.80 -4.55 -16.02
CA VAL A 120 -23.26 -5.25 -14.83
C VAL A 120 -22.23 -6.28 -15.23
N SER A 121 -22.50 -7.11 -16.24
CA SER A 121 -21.55 -8.11 -16.73
C SER A 121 -20.25 -7.48 -17.26
N ALA A 122 -20.36 -6.36 -17.98
CA ALA A 122 -19.22 -5.60 -18.50
C ALA A 122 -18.41 -4.94 -17.36
N LEU A 123 -19.06 -4.36 -16.36
CA LEU A 123 -18.42 -3.77 -15.18
C LEU A 123 -17.70 -4.83 -14.32
N GLN A 124 -18.28 -6.02 -14.19
CA GLN A 124 -17.60 -7.14 -13.53
C GLN A 124 -16.36 -7.58 -14.33
N GLY A 125 -16.47 -7.67 -15.65
CA GLY A 125 -15.34 -7.93 -16.53
C GLY A 125 -14.25 -6.86 -16.43
N LEU A 126 -14.65 -5.59 -16.33
CA LEU A 126 -13.73 -4.46 -16.12
C LEU A 126 -13.02 -4.57 -14.76
N ALA A 127 -13.74 -4.88 -13.70
CA ALA A 127 -13.16 -5.10 -12.39
C ALA A 127 -12.09 -6.21 -12.40
N ASN A 128 -12.39 -7.35 -13.03
CA ASN A 128 -11.44 -8.45 -13.19
C ASN A 128 -10.20 -8.04 -14.00
N ALA A 129 -10.39 -7.25 -15.05
CA ALA A 129 -9.30 -6.76 -15.87
C ALA A 129 -8.41 -5.77 -15.11
N LEU A 130 -9.00 -4.88 -14.32
CA LEU A 130 -8.28 -3.94 -13.46
C LEU A 130 -7.46 -4.67 -12.40
N GLU A 131 -8.04 -5.65 -11.71
CA GLU A 131 -7.32 -6.46 -10.72
C GLU A 131 -6.12 -7.21 -11.35
N ALA A 132 -6.33 -7.86 -12.48
CA ALA A 132 -5.29 -8.59 -13.20
C ALA A 132 -4.13 -7.67 -13.66
N ASN A 133 -4.38 -6.38 -13.85
CA ASN A 133 -3.39 -5.36 -14.19
C ASN A 133 -2.80 -4.61 -12.98
N GLY A 134 -3.01 -5.10 -11.75
CA GLY A 134 -2.49 -4.48 -10.54
C GLY A 134 -3.22 -3.19 -10.12
N ARG A 135 -4.37 -2.89 -10.72
CA ARG A 135 -5.20 -1.72 -10.47
C ARG A 135 -6.41 -2.07 -9.59
N GLY A 136 -6.20 -2.90 -8.57
CA GLY A 136 -7.28 -3.44 -7.75
C GLY A 136 -8.14 -2.39 -7.05
N ARG A 137 -7.58 -1.22 -6.73
CA ARG A 137 -8.36 -0.11 -6.15
C ARG A 137 -9.39 0.44 -7.14
N ASP A 138 -9.02 0.52 -8.42
CA ASP A 138 -9.89 1.07 -9.47
C ASP A 138 -11.08 0.16 -9.80
N MET A 139 -11.06 -1.11 -9.35
CA MET A 139 -12.21 -2.00 -9.52
C MET A 139 -13.38 -1.66 -8.59
N ILE A 140 -13.13 -0.98 -7.46
CA ILE A 140 -14.18 -0.68 -6.46
C ILE A 140 -15.29 0.22 -7.05
N PRO A 141 -15.02 1.34 -7.73
CA PRO A 141 -16.06 2.13 -8.39
C PRO A 141 -16.87 1.34 -9.41
N ALA A 142 -16.23 0.47 -10.20
CA ALA A 142 -16.93 -0.36 -11.18
C ALA A 142 -17.88 -1.36 -10.52
N LEU A 143 -17.46 -2.02 -9.43
CA LEU A 143 -18.32 -2.94 -8.68
C LEU A 143 -19.44 -2.22 -7.91
N ARG A 144 -19.19 -1.03 -7.35
CA ARG A 144 -20.23 -0.20 -6.72
C ARG A 144 -21.31 0.19 -7.74
N LEU A 145 -20.89 0.63 -8.93
CA LEU A 145 -21.81 0.95 -10.01
C LEU A 145 -22.60 -0.29 -10.48
N ALA A 146 -21.93 -1.44 -10.63
CA ALA A 146 -22.61 -2.70 -10.98
C ALA A 146 -23.69 -3.05 -9.96
N GLN A 147 -23.38 -2.96 -8.67
CA GLN A 147 -24.33 -3.25 -7.58
C GLN A 147 -25.48 -2.26 -7.54
N SER A 148 -25.27 -0.99 -7.89
CA SER A 148 -26.33 0.02 -7.95
C SER A 148 -27.26 -0.14 -9.15
N LEU A 149 -26.73 -0.62 -10.29
CA LEU A 149 -27.53 -0.87 -11.50
C LEU A 149 -28.42 -2.09 -11.37
N GLN A 150 -27.90 -3.16 -10.78
CA GLN A 150 -28.63 -4.40 -10.51
C GLN A 150 -27.99 -5.12 -9.32
N PRO A 151 -28.60 -5.06 -8.13
CA PRO A 151 -28.11 -5.79 -6.96
C PRO A 151 -28.01 -7.29 -7.21
N ARG A 152 -26.82 -7.87 -6.93
CA ARG A 152 -26.52 -9.30 -7.09
C ARG A 152 -25.56 -9.74 -5.99
N ASP A 153 -25.76 -10.92 -5.45
CA ASP A 153 -24.95 -11.46 -4.35
C ASP A 153 -23.48 -11.68 -4.76
N ASP A 154 -23.23 -12.10 -6.00
CA ASP A 154 -21.87 -12.30 -6.51
C ASP A 154 -21.12 -10.97 -6.67
N ILE A 155 -21.81 -9.91 -7.09
CA ILE A 155 -21.23 -8.56 -7.17
C ILE A 155 -20.99 -7.98 -5.77
N ALA A 156 -21.94 -8.16 -4.84
CA ALA A 156 -21.77 -7.74 -3.44
C ALA A 156 -20.55 -8.41 -2.81
N THR A 157 -20.42 -9.73 -2.98
CA THR A 157 -19.27 -10.50 -2.48
C THR A 157 -17.95 -10.02 -3.10
N ALA A 158 -17.93 -9.77 -4.41
CA ALA A 158 -16.75 -9.25 -5.10
C ALA A 158 -16.38 -7.83 -4.63
N LEU A 159 -17.39 -6.98 -4.39
CA LEU A 159 -17.19 -5.62 -3.86
C LEU A 159 -16.60 -5.67 -2.43
N ASP A 160 -17.17 -6.49 -1.55
CA ASP A 160 -16.67 -6.65 -0.18
C ASP A 160 -15.22 -7.14 -0.15
N ALA A 161 -14.90 -8.13 -0.99
CA ALA A 161 -13.53 -8.62 -1.15
C ALA A 161 -12.57 -7.54 -1.69
N ALA A 162 -13.02 -6.76 -2.68
CA ALA A 162 -12.22 -5.67 -3.25
C ALA A 162 -11.96 -4.55 -2.23
N VAL A 163 -12.98 -4.14 -1.48
CA VAL A 163 -12.86 -3.13 -0.42
C VAL A 163 -11.94 -3.61 0.69
N ALA A 164 -12.08 -4.88 1.11
CA ALA A 164 -11.21 -5.47 2.13
C ALA A 164 -9.74 -5.53 1.70
N LYS A 165 -9.48 -5.78 0.42
CA LYS A 165 -8.12 -5.95 -0.11
C LYS A 165 -7.48 -4.65 -0.57
N TYR A 166 -8.25 -3.74 -1.18
CA TYR A 166 -7.74 -2.56 -1.88
C TYR A 166 -8.29 -1.23 -1.38
N GLY A 167 -9.36 -1.25 -0.57
CA GLY A 167 -9.99 -0.05 -0.02
C GLY A 167 -9.17 0.61 1.07
N PHE A 168 -9.73 1.70 1.62
CA PHE A 168 -9.14 2.39 2.76
C PHE A 168 -9.17 1.48 3.99
N ARG A 169 -8.00 1.15 4.53
CA ARG A 169 -7.86 0.17 5.62
C ARG A 169 -6.62 0.43 6.46
N VAL A 170 -6.58 -0.15 7.64
CA VAL A 170 -5.36 -0.27 8.45
C VAL A 170 -4.46 -1.33 7.79
N VAL A 171 -3.21 -0.98 7.52
CA VAL A 171 -2.20 -1.85 6.88
C VAL A 171 -1.14 -2.32 7.86
N ASP A 172 -0.89 -1.54 8.94
CA ASP A 172 0.10 -1.86 9.96
C ASP A 172 -0.25 -1.19 11.29
N THR A 173 0.38 -1.64 12.36
CA THR A 173 0.30 -1.01 13.68
C THR A 173 1.70 -0.90 14.29
N ARG A 174 1.98 0.22 14.96
CA ARG A 174 3.25 0.46 15.62
C ARG A 174 3.03 0.87 17.07
N VAL A 175 3.97 0.49 17.94
CA VAL A 175 4.01 0.90 19.33
C VAL A 175 5.35 1.56 19.59
N GLU A 176 5.35 2.83 19.89
CA GLU A 176 6.55 3.61 20.19
C GLU A 176 6.80 3.59 21.70
N SER A 177 7.22 2.44 22.21
CA SER A 177 7.44 2.21 23.65
C SER A 177 8.71 2.88 24.19
N ASP A 178 9.71 3.16 23.34
CA ASP A 178 10.99 3.70 23.80
C ASP A 178 10.97 5.23 24.01
N ALA A 179 9.92 5.90 23.57
CA ALA A 179 9.70 7.31 23.83
C ALA A 179 9.41 7.56 25.32
N ALA A 180 9.77 8.75 25.83
CA ALA A 180 9.42 9.16 27.19
C ALA A 180 7.90 9.20 27.41
N GLN A 181 7.16 9.62 26.38
CA GLN A 181 5.72 9.49 26.29
C GLN A 181 5.43 8.48 25.18
N PRO A 182 5.09 7.23 25.55
CA PRO A 182 4.80 6.21 24.56
C PRO A 182 3.51 6.50 23.82
N ARG A 183 3.37 5.96 22.62
CA ARG A 183 2.14 6.05 21.85
C ARG A 183 1.92 4.80 20.99
N ILE A 184 0.68 4.57 20.64
CA ILE A 184 0.29 3.48 19.75
C ILE A 184 -0.28 4.07 18.47
N CYS A 185 0.16 3.56 17.33
CA CYS A 185 -0.18 4.11 16.02
C CYS A 185 -0.79 3.04 15.13
N ALA A 186 -1.84 3.39 14.41
CA ALA A 186 -2.39 2.63 13.29
C ALA A 186 -1.95 3.31 11.98
N VAL A 187 -1.38 2.52 11.07
CA VAL A 187 -0.95 2.98 9.74
C VAL A 187 -2.01 2.60 8.74
N PHE A 188 -2.50 3.57 7.98
CA PHE A 188 -3.52 3.37 6.97
C PHE A 188 -2.93 3.24 5.58
N SER A 189 -3.70 2.65 4.67
CA SER A 189 -3.31 2.46 3.26
C SER A 189 -3.17 3.76 2.47
N GLU A 190 -3.65 4.88 3.00
CA GLU A 190 -3.54 6.23 2.43
C GLU A 190 -3.61 7.29 3.52
N ALA A 191 -3.37 8.55 3.13
CA ALA A 191 -3.42 9.67 4.05
C ALA A 191 -4.82 9.85 4.66
N LEU A 192 -4.84 10.33 5.90
CA LEU A 192 -6.03 10.74 6.64
C LEU A 192 -6.33 12.22 6.39
N VAL A 193 -7.55 12.64 6.68
CA VAL A 193 -7.93 14.07 6.64
C VAL A 193 -7.17 14.81 7.75
N GLN A 194 -6.30 15.76 7.37
CA GLN A 194 -5.36 16.40 8.31
C GLN A 194 -5.97 17.56 9.10
N VAL A 195 -6.98 18.23 8.56
CA VAL A 195 -7.51 19.49 9.12
C VAL A 195 -9.03 19.48 9.16
N GLY A 196 -9.58 19.99 10.24
CA GLY A 196 -11.02 20.24 10.35
C GLY A 196 -11.88 19.03 10.74
N LEU A 197 -11.26 17.91 11.11
CA LEU A 197 -11.97 16.72 11.56
C LEU A 197 -11.53 16.33 12.98
N ASP A 198 -12.53 16.04 13.83
CA ASP A 198 -12.34 15.42 15.13
C ASP A 198 -12.33 13.89 14.96
N TYR A 199 -11.27 13.25 15.42
CA TYR A 199 -11.10 11.80 15.34
C TYR A 199 -11.57 11.04 16.58
N ASP A 200 -11.88 11.71 17.68
CA ASP A 200 -12.37 11.08 18.92
C ASP A 200 -13.58 10.15 18.68
N PRO A 201 -14.58 10.53 17.86
CA PRO A 201 -15.74 9.67 17.60
C PRO A 201 -15.40 8.35 16.89
N PHE A 202 -14.25 8.29 16.21
CA PHE A 202 -13.81 7.11 15.47
C PHE A 202 -12.88 6.20 16.28
N VAL A 203 -12.50 6.60 17.49
CA VAL A 203 -11.63 5.82 18.38
C VAL A 203 -12.44 5.37 19.59
N ARG A 204 -12.64 4.07 19.74
CA ARG A 204 -13.29 3.49 20.92
C ARG A 204 -12.28 2.70 21.73
N SER A 205 -12.13 3.02 23.00
CA SER A 205 -11.26 2.32 23.94
C SER A 205 -11.91 2.25 25.32
N GLU A 206 -11.56 1.24 26.10
CA GLU A 206 -11.88 1.15 27.53
C GLU A 206 -10.96 2.06 28.37
N ALA A 207 -9.78 2.38 27.85
CA ALA A 207 -8.85 3.28 28.50
C ALA A 207 -9.27 4.75 28.28
N GLN A 208 -9.26 5.51 29.35
CA GLN A 208 -9.54 6.96 29.32
C GLN A 208 -8.28 7.77 29.05
N GLY A 209 -8.45 8.97 28.49
CA GLY A 209 -7.36 9.93 28.27
C GLY A 209 -6.49 9.63 27.04
N LEU A 210 -6.94 8.76 26.14
CA LEU A 210 -6.29 8.59 24.85
C LEU A 210 -6.67 9.75 23.93
N VAL A 211 -5.68 10.39 23.33
CA VAL A 211 -5.87 11.54 22.43
C VAL A 211 -5.36 11.16 21.02
N PRO A 212 -6.25 11.14 20.02
CA PRO A 212 -5.82 10.85 18.64
C PRO A 212 -5.02 12.01 18.04
N GLN A 213 -3.91 11.68 17.41
CA GLN A 213 -3.04 12.56 16.65
C GLN A 213 -2.86 12.03 15.25
N ILE A 214 -2.99 12.89 14.24
CA ILE A 214 -2.91 12.50 12.84
C ILE A 214 -1.64 13.05 12.20
N SER A 215 -0.93 12.19 11.49
CA SER A 215 0.23 12.57 10.69
C SER A 215 0.28 11.75 9.41
N GLY A 216 0.02 12.37 8.26
CA GLY A 216 0.02 11.65 6.97
C GLY A 216 -0.99 10.51 6.94
N SER A 217 -0.52 9.28 6.85
CA SER A 217 -1.34 8.07 6.87
C SER A 217 -1.41 7.40 8.24
N GLU A 218 -1.01 8.06 9.30
CA GLU A 218 -0.97 7.49 10.65
C GLU A 218 -1.95 8.18 11.60
N LEU A 219 -2.66 7.36 12.37
CA LEU A 219 -3.41 7.77 13.53
C LEU A 219 -2.70 7.21 14.77
N CYS A 220 -2.12 8.10 15.57
CA CYS A 220 -1.45 7.77 16.80
C CYS A 220 -2.32 8.16 18.00
N LEU A 221 -2.30 7.38 19.05
CA LEU A 221 -2.97 7.62 20.31
C LEU A 221 -1.93 7.95 21.38
N ASP A 222 -1.94 9.18 21.83
CA ASP A 222 -1.19 9.65 22.98
C ASP A 222 -1.94 9.31 24.28
N GLY A 223 -1.27 9.44 25.44
CA GLY A 223 -1.85 9.14 26.75
C GLY A 223 -1.73 7.68 27.17
N VAL A 224 -1.07 6.83 26.38
CA VAL A 224 -0.78 5.45 26.78
C VAL A 224 0.36 5.41 27.80
N ARG A 225 0.43 4.32 28.59
CA ARG A 225 1.45 4.09 29.63
C ARG A 225 2.15 2.78 29.34
N HIS A 226 3.41 2.70 29.76
CA HIS A 226 4.19 1.47 29.73
C HIS A 226 3.54 0.34 30.57
N TRP A 227 3.86 -0.92 30.26
CA TRP A 227 3.38 -2.13 30.95
C TRP A 227 1.88 -2.41 30.78
N LEU A 228 1.16 -1.67 29.95
CA LEU A 228 -0.27 -1.85 29.75
C LEU A 228 -0.58 -2.41 28.34
N ARG A 229 -1.67 -3.15 28.32
CA ARG A 229 -2.27 -3.63 27.08
C ARG A 229 -3.52 -2.82 26.77
N TYR A 230 -3.58 -2.28 25.56
CA TYR A 230 -4.68 -1.47 25.09
C TYR A 230 -5.53 -2.25 24.09
N ARG A 231 -6.85 -2.18 24.28
CA ARG A 231 -7.84 -2.61 23.32
C ARG A 231 -8.50 -1.37 22.76
N VAL A 232 -8.28 -1.15 21.46
CA VAL A 232 -8.80 0.00 20.73
C VAL A 232 -9.57 -0.49 19.53
N SER A 233 -10.74 0.06 19.26
CA SER A 233 -11.46 -0.20 18.02
C SER A 233 -11.53 1.09 17.21
N LEU A 234 -11.00 1.06 15.99
CA LEU A 234 -11.17 2.12 15.00
C LEU A 234 -12.50 1.87 14.30
N ARG A 235 -13.41 2.83 14.36
CA ARG A 235 -14.79 2.64 13.89
C ARG A 235 -14.91 2.81 12.38
N SER A 236 -15.85 2.08 11.81
CA SER A 236 -16.32 2.30 10.45
C SER A 236 -16.76 3.74 10.23
N GLY A 237 -16.57 4.24 9.00
CA GLY A 237 -16.84 5.64 8.67
C GLY A 237 -15.66 6.59 8.90
N LEU A 238 -14.55 6.15 9.53
CA LEU A 238 -13.32 6.94 9.67
C LEU A 238 -12.82 7.33 8.27
N PRO A 239 -12.66 8.63 7.95
CA PRO A 239 -12.40 9.08 6.58
C PRO A 239 -10.92 9.16 6.23
N GLY A 240 -10.60 8.71 5.03
CA GLY A 240 -9.34 8.98 4.33
C GLY A 240 -9.40 10.29 3.54
N ALA A 241 -8.25 10.85 3.22
CA ALA A 241 -8.13 12.10 2.45
C ALA A 241 -8.69 12.01 1.03
N SER A 242 -8.80 10.80 0.47
CA SER A 242 -9.39 10.55 -0.86
C SER A 242 -10.92 10.57 -0.88
N GLY A 243 -11.58 10.73 0.29
CA GLY A 243 -13.03 10.59 0.44
C GLY A 243 -13.52 9.15 0.67
N GLU A 244 -12.62 8.17 0.65
CA GLU A 244 -12.94 6.81 1.08
C GLU A 244 -13.04 6.76 2.61
N VAL A 245 -13.82 5.79 3.12
CA VAL A 245 -14.00 5.62 4.56
C VAL A 245 -13.66 4.19 4.97
N LEU A 246 -13.29 4.01 6.23
CA LEU A 246 -13.10 2.69 6.81
C LEU A 246 -14.41 1.90 6.77
N HIS A 247 -14.42 0.77 6.08
CA HIS A 247 -15.64 0.03 5.76
C HIS A 247 -16.27 -0.66 6.97
N LYS A 248 -15.45 -1.12 7.91
CA LYS A 248 -15.87 -1.84 9.13
C LYS A 248 -14.97 -1.48 10.31
N ASP A 249 -15.48 -1.74 11.51
CA ASP A 249 -14.69 -1.57 12.74
C ASP A 249 -13.44 -2.46 12.70
N VAL A 250 -12.30 -1.89 13.10
CA VAL A 250 -11.02 -2.60 13.20
C VAL A 250 -10.60 -2.67 14.65
N PRO A 251 -10.72 -3.84 15.30
CA PRO A 251 -10.23 -4.03 16.66
C PRO A 251 -8.71 -4.21 16.65
N LEU A 252 -8.04 -3.46 17.50
CA LEU A 252 -6.59 -3.53 17.72
C LEU A 252 -6.32 -3.92 19.18
N THR A 253 -5.36 -4.81 19.39
CA THR A 253 -4.87 -5.15 20.73
C THR A 253 -3.36 -4.97 20.74
N LEU A 254 -2.90 -3.94 21.44
CA LEU A 254 -1.51 -3.52 21.44
C LEU A 254 -0.95 -3.50 22.87
N TYR A 255 0.27 -4.00 23.04
CA TYR A 255 0.97 -4.00 24.31
C TYR A 255 2.09 -2.96 24.25
N VAL A 256 2.05 -2.02 25.20
CA VAL A 256 3.10 -1.01 25.37
C VAL A 256 4.11 -1.59 26.37
N ARG A 257 5.23 -2.11 25.85
CA ARG A 257 6.32 -2.61 26.70
C ARG A 257 7.01 -1.45 27.42
N ASP A 258 7.81 -1.77 28.38
CA ASP A 258 8.71 -0.78 28.97
C ASP A 258 9.77 -0.32 27.96
N ARG A 259 10.38 0.82 28.24
CA ARG A 259 11.49 1.32 27.43
C ARG A 259 12.66 0.33 27.48
N ALA A 260 13.33 0.16 26.34
CA ALA A 260 14.56 -0.62 26.31
C ALA A 260 15.63 0.04 27.21
N PRO A 261 16.44 -0.74 27.92
CA PRO A 261 17.60 -0.22 28.64
C PRO A 261 18.49 0.58 27.67
N ALA A 262 18.85 1.78 28.06
CA ALA A 262 19.70 2.63 27.24
C ALA A 262 20.57 3.54 28.10
N VAL A 263 21.74 3.86 27.58
CA VAL A 263 22.64 4.87 28.14
C VAL A 263 23.13 5.79 27.01
N ARG A 264 23.17 7.08 27.28
CA ARG A 264 23.69 8.05 26.31
C ARG A 264 24.32 9.25 27.03
N PHE A 265 25.23 9.91 26.34
CA PHE A 265 25.69 11.22 26.75
C PHE A 265 24.66 12.28 26.33
N ALA A 266 24.39 13.28 27.21
CA ALA A 266 23.45 14.36 26.92
C ALA A 266 23.96 15.31 25.80
N GLY A 267 25.23 15.25 25.42
CA GLY A 267 25.87 16.04 24.38
C GLY A 267 26.86 15.23 23.53
N ARG A 268 27.33 15.83 22.43
CA ARG A 268 28.27 15.15 21.53
C ARG A 268 29.74 15.38 21.86
N ALA A 269 30.07 16.43 22.60
CA ALA A 269 31.44 16.74 23.00
C ALA A 269 31.42 17.56 24.29
N TYR A 270 32.36 17.28 25.18
CA TYR A 270 32.53 18.00 26.41
C TYR A 270 33.95 18.52 26.53
N VAL A 271 34.10 19.79 26.87
CA VAL A 271 35.35 20.37 27.33
C VAL A 271 35.22 20.56 28.83
N LEU A 272 35.93 19.74 29.57
CA LEU A 272 35.90 19.81 31.02
C LEU A 272 36.99 20.73 31.57
N PRO A 273 36.67 21.65 32.46
CA PRO A 273 37.67 22.48 33.14
C PRO A 273 38.59 21.58 34.00
N ARG A 274 39.86 21.97 34.15
CA ARG A 274 40.83 21.27 35.03
C ARG A 274 40.56 21.59 36.51
N SER A 275 39.32 21.61 36.96
CA SER A 275 38.91 21.89 38.31
C SER A 275 38.43 20.63 39.01
N ALA A 276 38.54 20.57 40.31
CA ALA A 276 37.93 19.50 41.11
C ALA A 276 36.40 19.58 40.93
N GLY A 277 35.78 18.47 40.54
CA GLY A 277 34.33 18.38 40.35
C GLY A 277 33.85 18.47 38.90
N ALA A 278 34.76 18.38 37.91
CA ALA A 278 34.36 18.21 36.51
C ALA A 278 33.55 16.90 36.33
N SER A 279 32.34 17.01 35.80
CA SER A 279 31.44 15.87 35.60
C SER A 279 30.92 15.83 34.15
N VAL A 280 30.71 14.64 33.63
CA VAL A 280 30.06 14.40 32.33
C VAL A 280 28.70 13.83 32.61
N PRO A 281 27.61 14.53 32.24
CA PRO A 281 26.27 14.01 32.44
C PRO A 281 25.98 12.87 31.47
N ILE A 282 25.42 11.79 31.99
CA ILE A 282 24.89 10.67 31.25
C ILE A 282 23.39 10.55 31.52
N GLU A 283 22.64 10.19 30.50
CA GLU A 283 21.24 9.86 30.63
C GLU A 283 21.07 8.36 30.52
N THR A 284 20.31 7.78 31.44
CA THR A 284 20.04 6.34 31.44
C THR A 284 18.55 6.07 31.41
N VAL A 285 18.17 4.92 30.90
CA VAL A 285 16.81 4.41 30.88
C VAL A 285 16.84 2.97 31.33
N ASN A 286 16.06 2.64 32.38
CA ASN A 286 15.90 1.27 32.89
C ASN A 286 17.24 0.54 33.14
N LEU A 287 18.18 1.23 33.74
CA LEU A 287 19.49 0.69 34.14
C LEU A 287 19.74 1.07 35.58
N ASP A 288 20.21 0.09 36.37
CA ASP A 288 20.68 0.28 37.75
C ASP A 288 22.18 0.58 37.79
N THR A 289 22.89 0.11 36.78
CA THR A 289 24.36 0.25 36.68
C THR A 289 24.79 0.51 35.23
N VAL A 290 25.90 1.17 35.04
CA VAL A 290 26.56 1.37 33.74
C VAL A 290 28.04 1.02 33.82
N ASP A 291 28.53 0.30 32.83
CA ASP A 291 29.95 0.06 32.67
C ASP A 291 30.63 1.24 32.01
N LEU A 292 31.67 1.74 32.60
CA LEU A 292 32.41 2.91 32.15
C LEU A 292 33.86 2.53 31.85
N VAL A 293 34.35 2.99 30.71
CA VAL A 293 35.74 2.86 30.30
C VAL A 293 36.29 4.23 29.99
N LEU A 294 37.35 4.63 30.66
CA LEU A 294 38.09 5.84 30.37
C LEU A 294 39.32 5.50 29.54
N SER A 295 39.38 6.03 28.33
CA SER A 295 40.50 5.78 27.44
C SER A 295 41.19 7.10 27.07
N ARG A 296 42.52 7.04 26.99
CA ARG A 296 43.36 8.17 26.56
C ARG A 296 43.65 8.05 25.07
N VAL A 297 43.29 9.06 24.30
CA VAL A 297 43.68 9.22 22.89
C VAL A 297 44.89 10.17 22.83
N SER A 298 45.99 9.74 22.19
CA SER A 298 47.17 10.59 21.98
C SER A 298 46.88 11.71 20.99
N ASP A 299 47.64 12.82 21.13
CA ASP A 299 47.53 13.97 20.21
C ASP A 299 47.72 13.57 18.71
N ARG A 300 48.57 12.54 18.49
CA ARG A 300 48.84 12.02 17.14
C ARG A 300 47.62 11.33 16.56
N ASN A 301 46.82 10.66 17.37
CA ASN A 301 45.63 9.92 16.95
C ASN A 301 44.33 10.78 16.99
N LEU A 302 44.37 11.92 17.68
CA LEU A 302 43.18 12.74 17.91
C LEU A 302 42.55 13.26 16.59
N VAL A 303 43.37 13.75 15.68
CA VAL A 303 42.88 14.28 14.38
C VAL A 303 42.25 13.15 13.54
N GLN A 304 42.85 11.96 13.55
CA GLN A 304 42.33 10.80 12.85
C GLN A 304 41.00 10.33 13.45
N SER A 305 40.90 10.31 14.78
CA SER A 305 39.68 9.92 15.51
C SER A 305 38.52 10.89 15.23
N LEU A 306 38.81 12.19 15.15
CA LEU A 306 37.82 13.20 14.78
C LEU A 306 37.34 13.04 13.33
N LYS A 307 38.26 12.76 12.40
CA LYS A 307 37.90 12.53 10.98
C LYS A 307 37.09 11.24 10.77
N ALA A 308 37.38 10.21 11.57
CA ALA A 308 36.68 8.94 11.53
C ALA A 308 35.37 8.94 12.33
N ASP A 309 34.98 10.07 12.92
CA ASP A 309 33.75 10.28 13.70
C ASP A 309 33.57 9.23 14.84
N PHE A 310 34.66 8.99 15.58
CA PHE A 310 34.62 8.06 16.72
C PHE A 310 33.96 8.67 17.97
N PHE A 311 33.72 9.97 18.00
CA PHE A 311 33.19 10.65 19.17
C PHE A 311 31.72 11.04 19.03
N GLY A 312 31.02 11.03 20.13
CA GLY A 312 29.64 11.55 20.23
C GLY A 312 28.55 10.67 19.62
N ARG A 313 28.85 9.42 19.29
CA ARG A 313 27.89 8.42 18.80
C ARG A 313 28.26 7.01 19.24
N PRO A 314 27.30 6.07 19.28
CA PRO A 314 27.61 4.67 19.49
C PRO A 314 28.54 4.14 18.39
N LEU A 315 29.57 3.39 18.78
CA LEU A 315 30.47 2.71 17.87
C LEU A 315 29.91 1.32 17.53
N SER A 316 30.10 0.88 16.30
CA SER A 316 29.89 -0.51 15.95
C SER A 316 30.94 -1.40 16.63
N ARG A 317 30.69 -2.70 16.76
CA ARG A 317 31.64 -3.64 17.39
C ARG A 317 33.04 -3.57 16.75
N TRP A 318 33.09 -3.48 15.41
CA TRP A 318 34.38 -3.36 14.71
C TRP A 318 35.07 -2.02 14.97
N GLN A 319 34.32 -0.92 15.02
CA GLN A 319 34.86 0.41 15.34
C GLN A 319 35.37 0.47 16.80
N GLN A 320 34.66 -0.18 17.72
CA GLN A 320 35.08 -0.28 19.09
C GLN A 320 36.42 -1.05 19.20
N GLU A 321 36.52 -2.19 18.53
CA GLU A 321 37.75 -2.99 18.50
C GLU A 321 38.93 -2.21 17.91
N GLN A 322 38.69 -1.49 16.79
CA GLN A 322 39.72 -0.63 16.20
C GLN A 322 40.12 0.52 17.15
N PHE A 323 39.14 1.15 17.81
CA PHE A 323 39.42 2.20 18.78
C PHE A 323 40.27 1.71 19.93
N ASP A 324 39.95 0.56 20.51
CA ASP A 324 40.63 -0.02 21.67
C ASP A 324 42.03 -0.56 21.31
N THR A 325 42.27 -1.03 20.10
CA THR A 325 43.54 -1.64 19.69
C THR A 325 44.53 -0.67 19.05
N GLU A 326 44.04 0.31 18.28
CA GLU A 326 44.88 1.15 17.43
C GLU A 326 44.93 2.62 17.86
N ILE A 327 43.87 3.13 18.51
CA ILE A 327 43.66 4.56 18.69
C ILE A 327 43.84 5.00 20.15
N ALA A 328 43.26 4.27 21.08
CA ALA A 328 43.15 4.67 22.46
C ALA A 328 43.81 3.66 23.41
N GLN A 329 44.23 4.16 24.55
CA GLN A 329 44.76 3.35 25.63
C GLN A 329 43.77 3.42 26.82
N GLU A 330 43.27 2.27 27.28
CA GLU A 330 42.47 2.20 28.49
C GLU A 330 43.27 2.70 29.70
N VAL A 331 42.71 3.63 30.45
CA VAL A 331 43.31 4.24 31.63
C VAL A 331 42.61 3.79 32.90
N TRP A 332 41.30 3.56 32.79
CA TRP A 332 40.48 3.13 33.92
C TRP A 332 39.20 2.44 33.38
N ARG A 333 38.77 1.47 34.16
CA ARG A 333 37.50 0.77 33.93
C ARG A 333 36.78 0.59 35.27
N GLY A 334 35.48 0.77 35.27
CA GLY A 334 34.66 0.57 36.46
C GLY A 334 33.18 0.55 36.16
N THR A 335 32.40 0.32 37.17
CA THR A 335 30.90 0.34 37.07
C THR A 335 30.38 1.50 37.91
N GLY A 336 29.50 2.28 37.34
CA GLY A 336 28.80 3.36 38.04
C GLY A 336 27.37 2.94 38.41
N GLU A 337 26.96 3.23 39.64
CA GLU A 337 25.57 3.06 40.06
C GLU A 337 24.74 4.24 39.53
N VAL A 338 23.53 3.94 39.06
CA VAL A 338 22.55 4.92 38.56
C VAL A 338 21.54 5.17 39.67
N HIS A 339 21.45 6.41 40.08
CA HIS A 339 20.44 6.84 41.06
C HIS A 339 19.32 7.58 40.30
N SER A 340 18.07 7.08 40.42
CA SER A 340 16.85 7.69 39.84
C SER A 340 16.36 8.87 40.67
#